data_9e7e9d7b809d0c6b4d6eaafb588ee8f8
#
_entry.id   9e7e9d7b809d0c6b4d6eaafb588ee8f8
#
_cell.length_a   1.000
_cell.length_b   1.000
_cell.length_c   1.000
_cell.angle_alpha   90.00
_cell.angle_beta   90.00
_cell.angle_gamma   90.00
#
_symmetry.space_group_name_H-M   'P 1'
#
loop_
_entity.id
_entity.type
_entity.pdbx_description
1 polymer ?
#
loop_
_entity_poly.entity_id
_entity_poly.type
_entity_poly.pdbx_seq_one_letter_code
_entity_poly.pdbx_strand_id
1 'polypeptide(L)'
;MKYLFMIYLLLTIASLISCSSSAGKENSFNVSCDQLSKANHVDINMEVSEGDLLVLNLCSNPTTGFQWSEVPEISDQNVLKQTYHKFTAPETGKVGSSGSEEWGMQILKQGNSTLIWEYSRPWEGGEKAVWSVTVTVTVE
;
A
#
# COMPACT_ATOMS: atom_id res chain seq x y z
N MET A 1 -14.81 43.53 44.01
CA MET A 1 -15.60 42.99 42.90
C MET A 1 -14.98 43.19 41.49
N LYS A 2 -14.14 44.18 41.25
CA LYS A 2 -13.51 44.37 39.93
C LYS A 2 -12.43 43.35 39.55
N TYR A 3 -11.77 42.72 40.51
CA TYR A 3 -10.72 41.74 40.29
C TYR A 3 -11.25 40.32 40.06
N LEU A 4 -12.44 39.99 40.51
CA LEU A 4 -13.06 38.69 40.29
C LEU A 4 -13.49 38.51 38.81
N PHE A 5 -13.86 39.57 38.13
CA PHE A 5 -14.23 39.53 36.71
C PHE A 5 -13.02 39.38 35.77
N MET A 6 -11.86 39.93 36.15
CA MET A 6 -10.62 39.77 35.37
C MET A 6 -10.04 38.37 35.44
N ILE A 7 -10.22 37.67 36.56
CA ILE A 7 -9.74 36.26 36.73
C ILE A 7 -10.58 35.29 35.90
N TYR A 8 -11.88 35.53 35.75
CA TYR A 8 -12.76 34.69 34.90
C TYR A 8 -12.50 34.85 33.42
N LEU A 9 -12.03 36.04 32.96
CA LEU A 9 -11.72 36.28 31.54
C LEU A 9 -10.40 35.63 31.11
N LEU A 10 -9.49 35.34 32.02
CA LEU A 10 -8.20 34.67 31.75
C LEU A 10 -8.27 33.14 31.76
N LEU A 11 -9.35 32.52 32.23
CA LEU A 11 -9.53 31.05 32.29
C LEU A 11 -10.23 30.48 31.06
N THR A 12 -10.71 31.26 30.11
CA THR A 12 -11.49 30.80 28.97
C THR A 12 -10.69 30.67 27.66
N ILE A 13 -9.36 30.90 27.66
CA ILE A 13 -8.52 30.86 26.44
C ILE A 13 -7.73 29.54 26.34
N ALA A 14 -7.91 28.60 27.26
CA ALA A 14 -7.19 27.33 27.27
C ALA A 14 -8.09 26.17 26.85
N SER A 15 -8.46 26.02 25.59
CA SER A 15 -8.80 24.71 25.01
C SER A 15 -9.34 24.80 23.59
N LEU A 16 -8.49 25.15 22.63
CA LEU A 16 -8.67 24.73 21.25
C LEU A 16 -7.31 24.30 20.70
N ILE A 17 -6.67 23.33 21.34
CA ILE A 17 -5.71 22.48 20.61
C ILE A 17 -6.57 21.48 19.86
N SER A 18 -7.09 21.93 18.71
CA SER A 18 -7.62 21.02 17.70
C SER A 18 -6.45 20.17 17.23
N CYS A 19 -6.35 18.94 17.76
CA CYS A 19 -5.50 17.92 17.21
C CYS A 19 -6.09 17.57 15.83
N SER A 20 -5.68 18.30 14.80
CA SER A 20 -5.93 17.93 13.41
C SER A 20 -5.09 16.69 13.17
N SER A 21 -5.65 15.49 13.41
CA SER A 21 -5.09 14.28 12.84
C SER A 21 -5.27 14.40 11.33
N SER A 22 -4.20 14.81 10.64
CA SER A 22 -4.12 14.74 9.20
C SER A 22 -4.29 13.26 8.84
N ALA A 23 -5.44 12.89 8.29
CA ALA A 23 -5.60 11.58 7.68
C ALA A 23 -4.56 11.50 6.55
N GLY A 24 -3.70 10.47 6.59
CA GLY A 24 -2.69 10.26 5.57
C GLY A 24 -3.34 10.15 4.19
N LYS A 25 -2.60 10.56 3.18
CA LYS A 25 -3.03 10.48 1.78
C LYS A 25 -3.00 9.03 1.31
N GLU A 26 -3.95 8.63 0.47
CA GLU A 26 -3.87 7.37 -0.27
C GLU A 26 -3.11 7.58 -1.59
N ASN A 27 -2.06 6.80 -1.79
CA ASN A 27 -1.26 6.74 -3.00
C ASN A 27 -1.49 5.39 -3.66
N SER A 28 -2.19 5.34 -4.81
CA SER A 28 -2.53 4.09 -5.48
C SER A 28 -1.75 3.90 -6.78
N PHE A 29 -1.40 2.65 -7.06
CA PHE A 29 -0.70 2.24 -8.27
C PHE A 29 -1.34 0.98 -8.86
N ASN A 30 -1.51 0.95 -10.20
CA ASN A 30 -2.10 -0.18 -10.91
C ASN A 30 -1.12 -0.72 -11.93
N VAL A 31 -0.89 -2.04 -11.92
CA VAL A 31 -0.10 -2.75 -12.94
C VAL A 31 -1.00 -3.71 -13.68
N SER A 32 -1.19 -3.45 -14.97
CA SER A 32 -2.05 -4.26 -15.83
C SER A 32 -1.37 -5.54 -16.31
N CYS A 33 -2.16 -6.52 -16.73
CA CYS A 33 -1.66 -7.72 -17.39
C CYS A 33 -0.83 -7.42 -18.64
N ASP A 34 -1.22 -6.41 -19.39
CA ASP A 34 -0.48 -5.99 -20.60
C ASP A 34 0.92 -5.46 -20.30
N GLN A 35 1.08 -4.72 -19.20
CA GLN A 35 2.39 -4.25 -18.74
C GLN A 35 3.28 -5.44 -18.34
N LEU A 36 2.75 -6.35 -17.53
CA LEU A 36 3.47 -7.54 -17.05
C LEU A 36 3.84 -8.49 -18.20
N SER A 37 2.94 -8.70 -19.16
CA SER A 37 3.23 -9.57 -20.31
C SER A 37 4.32 -9.03 -21.25
N LYS A 38 4.52 -7.72 -21.26
CA LYS A 38 5.54 -7.07 -22.11
C LYS A 38 6.90 -6.97 -21.44
N ALA A 39 6.92 -6.74 -20.12
CA ALA A 39 8.13 -6.44 -19.40
C ALA A 39 8.58 -7.54 -18.44
N ASN A 40 7.71 -8.47 -18.03
CA ASN A 40 7.91 -9.49 -17.00
C ASN A 40 8.32 -8.93 -15.62
N HIS A 41 8.87 -7.72 -15.59
CA HIS A 41 9.28 -7.00 -14.39
C HIS A 41 8.88 -5.52 -14.50
N VAL A 42 8.36 -4.97 -13.41
CA VAL A 42 7.96 -3.56 -13.31
C VAL A 42 8.60 -2.94 -12.09
N ASP A 43 9.35 -1.85 -12.29
CA ASP A 43 9.93 -1.03 -11.23
C ASP A 43 9.11 0.24 -11.03
N ILE A 44 8.79 0.54 -9.77
CA ILE A 44 8.03 1.71 -9.35
C ILE A 44 8.82 2.45 -8.28
N ASN A 45 9.03 3.75 -8.44
CA ASN A 45 9.61 4.60 -7.42
C ASN A 45 8.54 5.56 -6.91
N MET A 46 8.39 5.67 -5.59
CA MET A 46 7.38 6.50 -4.95
C MET A 46 7.98 7.33 -3.82
N GLU A 47 7.56 8.58 -3.77
CA GLU A 47 7.81 9.48 -2.63
C GLU A 47 6.47 9.66 -1.90
N VAL A 48 6.47 9.40 -0.60
CA VAL A 48 5.27 9.42 0.24
C VAL A 48 5.61 10.06 1.59
N SER A 49 4.59 10.40 2.37
CA SER A 49 4.77 10.98 3.70
C SER A 49 4.39 9.98 4.79
N GLU A 50 4.93 10.19 5.98
CA GLU A 50 4.56 9.42 7.17
C GLU A 50 3.05 9.50 7.42
N GLY A 51 2.41 8.36 7.69
CA GLY A 51 0.96 8.25 7.87
C GLY A 51 0.17 7.99 6.60
N ASP A 52 0.79 8.08 5.42
CA ASP A 52 0.14 7.74 4.15
C ASP A 52 -0.21 6.25 4.04
N LEU A 53 -1.16 5.95 3.17
CA LEU A 53 -1.49 4.60 2.73
C LEU A 53 -1.00 4.42 1.28
N LEU A 54 -0.22 3.39 1.04
CA LEU A 54 0.13 2.94 -0.31
C LEU A 54 -0.76 1.76 -0.69
N VAL A 55 -1.44 1.86 -1.82
CA VAL A 55 -2.30 0.80 -2.39
C VAL A 55 -1.72 0.33 -3.72
N LEU A 56 -1.38 -0.94 -3.82
CA LEU A 56 -0.89 -1.56 -5.04
C LEU A 56 -1.93 -2.54 -5.58
N ASN A 57 -2.35 -2.35 -6.83
CA ASN A 57 -3.23 -3.25 -7.57
C ASN A 57 -2.44 -3.95 -8.68
N LEU A 58 -2.41 -5.28 -8.66
CA LEU A 58 -1.76 -6.10 -9.67
C LEU A 58 -2.79 -6.97 -10.40
N CYS A 59 -2.66 -7.05 -11.72
CA CYS A 59 -3.42 -8.02 -12.50
C CYS A 59 -3.12 -9.45 -12.00
N SER A 60 -4.15 -10.28 -11.81
CA SER A 60 -4.03 -11.66 -11.38
C SER A 60 -5.00 -12.58 -12.12
N ASN A 61 -4.52 -13.76 -12.54
CA ASN A 61 -5.37 -14.78 -13.12
C ASN A 61 -5.09 -16.15 -12.45
N PRO A 62 -5.74 -16.43 -11.31
CA PRO A 62 -5.50 -17.64 -10.54
C PRO A 62 -5.90 -18.93 -11.30
N THR A 63 -6.70 -18.83 -12.37
CA THR A 63 -7.07 -20.01 -13.18
C THR A 63 -5.88 -20.63 -13.93
N THR A 64 -4.78 -19.89 -14.05
CA THR A 64 -3.52 -20.36 -14.66
C THR A 64 -2.64 -21.14 -13.67
N GLY A 65 -3.01 -21.17 -12.40
CA GLY A 65 -2.26 -21.74 -11.29
C GLY A 65 -1.13 -20.85 -10.77
N PHE A 66 -0.96 -19.66 -11.33
CA PHE A 66 -0.05 -18.65 -10.79
C PHE A 66 -0.74 -17.80 -9.72
N GLN A 67 0.05 -17.35 -8.76
CA GLN A 67 -0.39 -16.46 -7.67
C GLN A 67 0.73 -15.48 -7.35
N TRP A 68 0.35 -14.28 -6.92
CA TRP A 68 1.27 -13.32 -6.33
C TRP A 68 1.67 -13.75 -4.92
N SER A 69 2.83 -13.29 -4.48
CA SER A 69 3.23 -13.38 -3.08
C SER A 69 2.17 -12.69 -2.21
N GLU A 70 1.52 -13.42 -1.32
CA GLU A 70 0.50 -12.87 -0.41
C GLU A 70 1.10 -11.78 0.50
N VAL A 71 2.34 -11.99 0.92
CA VAL A 71 3.16 -11.01 1.64
C VAL A 71 4.38 -10.72 0.78
N PRO A 72 4.62 -9.45 0.37
CA PRO A 72 5.81 -9.09 -0.37
C PRO A 72 7.06 -9.23 0.50
N GLU A 73 8.21 -9.38 -0.12
CA GLU A 73 9.47 -9.15 0.55
C GLU A 73 9.59 -7.65 0.86
N ILE A 74 9.81 -7.30 2.14
CA ILE A 74 9.91 -5.91 2.62
C ILE A 74 11.28 -5.72 3.24
N SER A 75 12.10 -4.83 2.67
CA SER A 75 13.47 -4.61 3.12
C SER A 75 13.57 -3.94 4.49
N ASP A 76 12.64 -3.04 4.83
CA ASP A 76 12.54 -2.43 6.17
C ASP A 76 11.08 -2.31 6.63
N GLN A 77 10.66 -3.22 7.51
CA GLN A 77 9.31 -3.25 8.10
C GLN A 77 9.08 -2.16 9.17
N ASN A 78 10.12 -1.43 9.58
CA ASN A 78 9.93 -0.28 10.44
C ASN A 78 9.47 0.96 9.67
N VAL A 79 9.76 1.03 8.37
CA VAL A 79 9.37 2.15 7.50
C VAL A 79 7.92 1.99 7.05
N LEU A 80 7.50 0.77 6.70
CA LEU A 80 6.14 0.47 6.28
C LEU A 80 5.77 -0.98 6.61
N LYS A 81 4.46 -1.26 6.67
CA LYS A 81 3.93 -2.60 6.90
C LYS A 81 2.68 -2.87 6.06
N GLN A 82 2.48 -4.12 5.68
CA GLN A 82 1.23 -4.58 5.08
C GLN A 82 0.07 -4.51 6.09
N THR A 83 -1.07 -3.99 5.64
CA THR A 83 -2.30 -3.89 6.42
C THR A 83 -3.38 -4.83 5.93
N TYR A 84 -3.44 -5.06 4.61
CA TYR A 84 -4.37 -6.01 4.01
C TYR A 84 -3.86 -6.56 2.67
N HIS A 85 -4.48 -7.66 2.24
CA HIS A 85 -4.41 -8.22 0.90
C HIS A 85 -5.79 -8.70 0.49
N LYS A 86 -6.20 -8.47 -0.76
CA LYS A 86 -7.52 -8.78 -1.25
C LYS A 86 -7.49 -9.15 -2.73
N PHE A 87 -8.14 -10.25 -3.10
CA PHE A 87 -8.42 -10.61 -4.50
C PHE A 87 -9.80 -10.11 -4.92
N THR A 88 -9.89 -9.54 -6.12
CA THR A 88 -11.14 -9.15 -6.77
C THR A 88 -11.30 -9.92 -8.08
N ALA A 89 -12.36 -10.72 -8.15
CA ALA A 89 -12.68 -11.49 -9.35
C ALA A 89 -13.09 -10.58 -10.52
N PRO A 90 -12.87 -11.00 -11.78
CA PRO A 90 -13.30 -10.23 -12.94
C PRO A 90 -14.83 -10.08 -12.97
N GLU A 91 -15.33 -8.89 -13.33
CA GLU A 91 -16.76 -8.58 -13.37
C GLU A 91 -17.56 -9.46 -14.35
N THR A 92 -16.92 -9.93 -15.40
CA THR A 92 -17.60 -10.65 -16.50
C THR A 92 -17.92 -12.12 -16.21
N GLY A 93 -17.40 -12.70 -15.13
CA GLY A 93 -17.58 -14.12 -14.78
C GLY A 93 -17.08 -15.11 -15.86
N LYS A 94 -16.39 -14.63 -16.90
CA LYS A 94 -15.85 -15.48 -17.96
C LYS A 94 -14.66 -16.26 -17.42
N VAL A 95 -14.65 -17.57 -17.66
CA VAL A 95 -13.50 -18.43 -17.35
C VAL A 95 -12.27 -17.92 -18.11
N GLY A 96 -11.17 -17.76 -17.40
CA GLY A 96 -9.91 -17.26 -17.96
C GLY A 96 -9.75 -15.73 -17.98
N SER A 97 -10.77 -14.97 -17.57
CA SER A 97 -10.63 -13.52 -17.39
C SER A 97 -9.73 -13.22 -16.18
N SER A 98 -8.91 -12.20 -16.31
CA SER A 98 -8.07 -11.73 -15.22
C SER A 98 -8.87 -10.90 -14.22
N GLY A 99 -8.65 -11.14 -12.94
CA GLY A 99 -9.05 -10.27 -11.86
C GLY A 99 -7.89 -9.36 -11.44
N SER A 100 -7.94 -8.88 -10.21
CA SER A 100 -6.87 -8.09 -9.60
C SER A 100 -6.63 -8.50 -8.15
N GLU A 101 -5.40 -8.34 -7.72
CA GLU A 101 -5.04 -8.43 -6.31
C GLU A 101 -4.56 -7.07 -5.82
N GLU A 102 -4.98 -6.71 -4.62
CA GLU A 102 -4.74 -5.41 -4.00
C GLU A 102 -4.05 -5.60 -2.66
N TRP A 103 -2.99 -4.85 -2.43
CA TRP A 103 -2.29 -4.76 -1.14
C TRP A 103 -2.35 -3.33 -0.62
N GLY A 104 -2.63 -3.19 0.67
CA GLY A 104 -2.48 -1.94 1.40
C GLY A 104 -1.26 -1.96 2.28
N MET A 105 -0.45 -0.90 2.19
CA MET A 105 0.76 -0.69 3.00
C MET A 105 0.64 0.59 3.78
N GLN A 106 0.69 0.51 5.11
CA GLN A 106 0.73 1.68 5.98
C GLN A 106 2.15 2.20 6.09
N ILE A 107 2.34 3.48 5.78
CA ILE A 107 3.63 4.18 5.96
C ILE A 107 3.76 4.58 7.43
N LEU A 108 4.86 4.16 8.08
CA LEU A 108 5.03 4.28 9.53
C LEU A 108 5.97 5.42 9.94
N LYS A 109 7.09 5.58 9.23
CA LYS A 109 8.10 6.60 9.54
C LYS A 109 9.01 6.88 8.37
N GLN A 110 9.76 7.97 8.45
CA GLN A 110 10.79 8.34 7.48
C GLN A 110 11.81 7.23 7.26
N GLY A 111 12.27 7.10 6.01
CA GLY A 111 13.27 6.13 5.58
C GLY A 111 13.01 5.62 4.16
N ASN A 112 13.74 4.58 3.79
CA ASN A 112 13.58 3.92 2.50
C ASN A 112 13.24 2.45 2.73
N SER A 113 12.32 1.93 1.95
CA SER A 113 12.02 0.50 1.93
C SER A 113 11.69 0.05 0.51
N THR A 114 12.12 -1.17 0.18
CA THR A 114 11.81 -1.82 -1.09
C THR A 114 10.87 -2.98 -0.83
N LEU A 115 9.83 -3.08 -1.66
CA LEU A 115 8.87 -4.17 -1.64
C LEU A 115 8.98 -4.95 -2.94
N ILE A 116 8.96 -6.27 -2.86
CA ILE A 116 9.04 -7.16 -4.03
C ILE A 116 7.90 -8.15 -3.99
N TRP A 117 7.10 -8.18 -5.05
CA TRP A 117 6.08 -9.20 -5.30
C TRP A 117 6.54 -10.08 -6.45
N GLU A 118 6.32 -11.38 -6.30
CA GLU A 118 6.59 -12.38 -7.33
C GLU A 118 5.31 -13.14 -7.71
N TYR A 119 5.10 -13.34 -9.00
CA TYR A 119 4.01 -14.16 -9.55
C TYR A 119 4.53 -15.52 -9.92
N SER A 120 4.12 -16.54 -9.18
CA SER A 120 4.72 -17.87 -9.19
C SER A 120 3.66 -18.96 -9.09
N ARG A 121 4.00 -20.16 -9.52
CA ARG A 121 3.27 -21.39 -9.15
C ARG A 121 3.77 -21.86 -7.79
N PRO A 122 2.89 -21.99 -6.77
CA PRO A 122 3.32 -22.19 -5.37
C PRO A 122 3.86 -23.58 -5.06
N TRP A 123 3.52 -24.59 -5.88
CA TRP A 123 3.93 -25.98 -5.64
C TRP A 123 5.41 -26.24 -5.97
N GLU A 124 5.94 -27.36 -5.47
CA GLU A 124 7.30 -27.80 -5.76
C GLU A 124 7.46 -28.08 -7.27
N GLY A 125 8.57 -27.58 -7.86
CA GLY A 125 8.85 -27.66 -9.30
C GLY A 125 8.01 -26.70 -10.16
N GLY A 126 7.10 -25.92 -9.57
CA GLY A 126 6.36 -24.89 -10.30
C GLY A 126 7.26 -23.73 -10.71
N GLU A 127 6.92 -23.07 -11.82
CA GLU A 127 7.64 -21.88 -12.31
C GLU A 127 7.57 -20.75 -11.29
N LYS A 128 8.71 -20.09 -11.06
CA LYS A 128 8.85 -19.02 -10.07
C LYS A 128 9.13 -17.69 -10.75
N ALA A 129 8.60 -16.61 -10.15
CA ALA A 129 8.86 -15.23 -10.53
C ALA A 129 8.70 -14.97 -12.04
N VAL A 130 7.66 -15.55 -12.68
CA VAL A 130 7.40 -15.31 -14.12
C VAL A 130 7.07 -13.85 -14.38
N TRP A 131 6.46 -13.19 -13.38
CA TRP A 131 6.33 -11.74 -13.28
C TRP A 131 6.82 -11.28 -11.92
N SER A 132 7.33 -10.08 -11.84
CA SER A 132 7.70 -9.44 -10.59
C SER A 132 7.43 -7.95 -10.62
N VAL A 133 7.14 -7.38 -9.45
CA VAL A 133 6.96 -5.95 -9.25
C VAL A 133 7.83 -5.53 -8.08
N THR A 134 8.67 -4.53 -8.32
CA THR A 134 9.49 -3.90 -7.28
C THR A 134 9.00 -2.48 -7.06
N VAL A 135 8.70 -2.15 -5.81
CA VAL A 135 8.33 -0.78 -5.40
C VAL A 135 9.38 -0.26 -4.43
N THR A 136 10.08 0.79 -4.83
CA THR A 136 10.99 1.53 -3.95
C THR A 136 10.26 2.73 -3.37
N VAL A 137 10.12 2.76 -2.06
CA VAL A 137 9.41 3.79 -1.32
C VAL A 137 10.41 4.65 -0.57
N THR A 138 10.37 5.96 -0.82
CA THR A 138 11.09 6.98 -0.05
C THR A 138 10.06 7.74 0.78
N VAL A 139 10.25 7.76 2.09
CA VAL A 139 9.35 8.44 3.03
C VAL A 139 10.05 9.68 3.59
N GLU A 140 9.47 10.85 3.34
CA GLU A 140 9.93 12.17 3.80
C GLU A 140 9.17 12.67 5.03
#